data_c9c7d91f3894fc11d53da30fbc29a477
#
_entry.id   c9c7d91f3894fc11d53da30fbc29a477
#
_cell.length_a   1.000
_cell.length_b   1.000
_cell.length_c   1.000
_cell.angle_alpha   90.00
_cell.angle_beta   90.00
_cell.angle_gamma   90.00
#
_symmetry.space_group_name_H-M   'P 1'
#
loop_
_entity.id
_entity.type
_entity.pdbx_description
1 polymer ?
#
loop_
_entity_poly.entity_id
_entity_poly.type
_entity_poly.pdbx_seq_one_letter_code
_entity_poly.pdbx_strand_id
1 'polypeptide(L)'
;MKIISRLIQEGLISDPESPRGRIIHESSKLFAERGFEKTTVRDIAAAVGIQSGSLFHHFKVKEDILKAIMEEAVRVCIARQEEAVAGVQTPHEKLRMLIRSELETIHGPTGRSMSILVMEWRSISESNQRELLTLREHYERFWFQVLEENAEALAIDDVVLLRRLLSGSLSWSTYWYRNDGDTNLDQLADYCLALALKKPLSPKANP
;
A
#
# COMPACT_ATOMS: atom_id res chain seq x y z
N MET A 1 6.96 -0.91 13.81
CA MET A 1 8.43 -1.06 13.91
C MET A 1 8.89 -2.48 13.60
N LYS A 2 8.30 -3.54 14.18
CA LYS A 2 8.70 -4.95 13.95
C LYS A 2 8.67 -5.41 12.48
N ILE A 3 7.61 -5.08 11.72
CA ILE A 3 7.47 -5.47 10.31
C ILE A 3 8.64 -4.96 9.47
N ILE A 4 8.89 -3.65 9.51
CA ILE A 4 9.94 -3.01 8.70
C ILE A 4 11.31 -3.62 9.01
N SER A 5 11.65 -3.79 10.30
CA SER A 5 12.93 -4.41 10.71
C SER A 5 13.06 -5.84 10.18
N ARG A 6 11.97 -6.63 10.21
CA ARG A 6 11.95 -7.98 9.65
C ARG A 6 12.21 -7.97 8.14
N LEU A 7 11.49 -7.14 7.39
CA LEU A 7 11.63 -7.05 5.94
C LEU A 7 13.03 -6.59 5.51
N ILE A 8 13.66 -5.68 6.29
CA ILE A 8 15.06 -5.28 6.07
C ILE A 8 16.00 -6.47 6.30
N GLN A 9 15.86 -7.20 7.41
CA GLN A 9 16.68 -8.36 7.73
C GLN A 9 16.56 -9.47 6.68
N GLU A 10 15.36 -9.65 6.12
CA GLU A 10 15.08 -10.60 5.04
C GLU A 10 15.55 -10.11 3.65
N GLY A 11 16.05 -8.87 3.56
CA GLY A 11 16.46 -8.26 2.28
C GLY A 11 15.31 -7.97 1.32
N LEU A 12 14.09 -7.91 1.82
CA LEU A 12 12.87 -7.67 1.03
C LEU A 12 12.64 -6.18 0.77
N ILE A 13 13.14 -5.31 1.63
CA ILE A 13 13.15 -3.86 1.45
C ILE A 13 14.52 -3.31 1.84
N SER A 14 14.85 -2.14 1.33
CA SER A 14 16.11 -1.46 1.63
C SER A 14 16.08 -0.87 3.04
N ASP A 15 17.21 -0.97 3.75
CA ASP A 15 17.40 -0.23 5.00
C ASP A 15 17.35 1.28 4.70
N PRO A 16 16.46 2.06 5.33
CA PRO A 16 16.36 3.50 5.11
C PRO A 16 17.67 4.27 5.33
N GLU A 17 18.54 3.78 6.22
CA GLU A 17 19.85 4.41 6.50
C GLU A 17 20.91 4.02 5.47
N SER A 18 20.69 2.99 4.68
CA SER A 18 21.61 2.60 3.60
C SER A 18 21.64 3.64 2.47
N PRO A 19 22.70 3.73 1.69
CA PRO A 19 22.74 4.61 0.51
C PRO A 19 21.59 4.33 -0.47
N ARG A 20 21.27 3.05 -0.70
CA ARG A 20 20.15 2.64 -1.54
C ARG A 20 18.80 3.10 -0.97
N GLY A 21 18.54 2.89 0.32
CA GLY A 21 17.32 3.29 1.00
C GLY A 21 17.11 4.80 0.99
N ARG A 22 18.18 5.59 1.20
CA ARG A 22 18.10 7.06 1.09
C ARG A 22 17.73 7.52 -0.31
N ILE A 23 18.28 6.87 -1.36
CA ILE A 23 17.89 7.17 -2.75
C ILE A 23 16.40 6.88 -2.95
N ILE A 24 15.89 5.72 -2.53
CA ILE A 24 14.48 5.36 -2.62
C ILE A 24 13.61 6.37 -1.88
N HIS A 25 13.98 6.73 -0.66
CA HIS A 25 13.22 7.65 0.18
C HIS A 25 13.10 9.06 -0.44
N GLU A 26 14.23 9.66 -0.84
CA GLU A 26 14.22 11.00 -1.43
C GLU A 26 13.56 11.01 -2.81
N SER A 27 13.77 9.95 -3.62
CA SER A 27 13.08 9.80 -4.91
C SER A 27 11.57 9.70 -4.74
N SER A 28 11.08 8.98 -3.71
CA SER A 28 9.65 8.88 -3.44
C SER A 28 9.00 10.23 -3.11
N LYS A 29 9.72 11.11 -2.41
CA LYS A 29 9.25 12.50 -2.18
C LYS A 29 9.14 13.27 -3.50
N LEU A 30 10.21 13.26 -4.28
CA LEU A 30 10.27 13.99 -5.55
C LEU A 30 9.22 13.50 -6.56
N PHE A 31 9.04 12.18 -6.67
CA PHE A 31 8.05 11.60 -7.58
C PHE A 31 6.61 11.93 -7.13
N ALA A 32 6.32 11.92 -5.85
CA ALA A 32 5.01 12.33 -5.34
C ALA A 32 4.72 13.81 -5.52
N GLU A 33 5.73 14.68 -5.39
CA GLU A 33 5.58 16.15 -5.48
C GLU A 33 5.54 16.66 -6.92
N ARG A 34 6.37 16.09 -7.80
CA ARG A 34 6.63 16.64 -9.15
C ARG A 34 6.26 15.69 -10.28
N GLY A 35 5.99 14.41 -9.95
CA GLY A 35 5.83 13.32 -10.92
C GLY A 35 7.17 12.73 -11.38
N PHE A 36 7.10 11.47 -11.83
CA PHE A 36 8.28 10.74 -12.31
C PHE A 36 8.96 11.43 -13.50
N GLU A 37 8.18 11.82 -14.52
CA GLU A 37 8.72 12.41 -15.74
C GLU A 37 9.51 13.70 -15.50
N LYS A 38 9.01 14.57 -14.62
CA LYS A 38 9.63 15.89 -14.32
C LYS A 38 10.80 15.81 -13.36
N THR A 39 11.02 14.66 -12.71
CA THR A 39 12.13 14.47 -11.78
C THR A 39 13.35 13.91 -12.52
N THR A 40 14.48 14.59 -12.46
CA THR A 40 15.72 14.16 -13.09
C THR A 40 16.62 13.38 -12.11
N VAL A 41 17.56 12.59 -12.65
CA VAL A 41 18.61 11.92 -11.83
C VAL A 41 19.45 12.94 -11.05
N ARG A 42 19.63 14.14 -11.59
CA ARG A 42 20.37 15.23 -10.92
C ARG A 42 19.58 15.75 -9.71
N ASP A 43 18.26 15.89 -9.83
CA ASP A 43 17.40 16.30 -8.70
C ASP A 43 17.48 15.28 -7.56
N ILE A 44 17.41 14.00 -7.90
CA ILE A 44 17.52 12.91 -6.92
C ILE A 44 18.89 12.93 -6.24
N ALA A 45 19.97 13.03 -7.02
CA ALA A 45 21.33 13.07 -6.49
C ALA A 45 21.55 14.29 -5.56
N ALA A 46 21.02 15.44 -5.94
CA ALA A 46 21.07 16.66 -5.11
C ALA A 46 20.28 16.48 -3.81
N ALA A 47 19.08 15.89 -3.86
CA ALA A 47 18.26 15.63 -2.66
C ALA A 47 18.95 14.65 -1.67
N VAL A 48 19.65 13.64 -2.19
CA VAL A 48 20.41 12.67 -1.38
C VAL A 48 21.74 13.22 -0.89
N GLY A 49 22.27 14.29 -1.51
CA GLY A 49 23.58 14.85 -1.23
C GLY A 49 24.74 14.03 -1.81
N ILE A 50 24.57 13.43 -2.99
CA ILE A 50 25.58 12.64 -3.70
C ILE A 50 25.81 13.17 -5.12
N GLN A 51 26.94 12.74 -5.73
CA GLN A 51 27.14 13.00 -7.16
C GLN A 51 26.21 12.11 -8.01
N SER A 52 25.73 12.62 -9.15
CA SER A 52 24.85 11.87 -10.04
C SER A 52 25.46 10.55 -10.53
N GLY A 53 26.79 10.50 -10.70
CA GLY A 53 27.50 9.26 -11.04
C GLY A 53 27.39 8.17 -9.97
N SER A 54 27.38 8.56 -8.69
CA SER A 54 27.28 7.63 -7.56
C SER A 54 25.89 6.93 -7.51
N LEU A 55 24.86 7.57 -8.03
CA LEU A 55 23.51 6.97 -8.09
C LEU A 55 23.50 5.70 -8.96
N PHE A 56 24.27 5.71 -10.06
CA PHE A 56 24.32 4.58 -10.99
C PHE A 56 25.02 3.33 -10.43
N HIS A 57 25.72 3.43 -9.29
CA HIS A 57 26.19 2.24 -8.55
C HIS A 57 25.03 1.46 -7.88
N HIS A 58 23.90 2.12 -7.64
CA HIS A 58 22.74 1.52 -6.96
C HIS A 58 21.60 1.20 -7.91
N PHE A 59 21.41 2.03 -8.95
CA PHE A 59 20.31 1.92 -9.92
C PHE A 59 20.83 2.25 -11.32
N LYS A 60 20.62 1.36 -12.28
CA LYS A 60 21.10 1.53 -13.65
C LYS A 60 20.39 2.67 -14.39
N VAL A 61 19.09 2.79 -14.17
CA VAL A 61 18.24 3.82 -14.78
C VAL A 61 17.25 4.38 -13.75
N LYS A 62 16.69 5.56 -14.02
CA LYS A 62 15.70 6.22 -13.14
C LYS A 62 14.48 5.33 -12.89
N GLU A 63 14.06 4.54 -13.88
CA GLU A 63 12.94 3.62 -13.78
C GLU A 63 13.18 2.53 -12.70
N ASP A 64 14.41 2.05 -12.52
CA ASP A 64 14.74 1.06 -11.48
C ASP A 64 14.43 1.59 -10.06
N ILE A 65 14.60 2.91 -9.87
CA ILE A 65 14.25 3.56 -8.59
C ILE A 65 12.73 3.55 -8.40
N LEU A 66 11.97 3.91 -9.44
CA LEU A 66 10.53 3.91 -9.41
C LEU A 66 9.98 2.51 -9.12
N LYS A 67 10.51 1.50 -9.82
CA LYS A 67 10.18 0.09 -9.59
C LYS A 67 10.45 -0.32 -8.14
N ALA A 68 11.64 0.01 -7.61
CA ALA A 68 12.00 -0.34 -6.24
C ALA A 68 11.05 0.30 -5.21
N ILE A 69 10.64 1.57 -5.39
CA ILE A 69 9.64 2.23 -4.55
C ILE A 69 8.32 1.45 -4.56
N MET A 70 7.85 1.04 -5.74
CA MET A 70 6.61 0.29 -5.92
C MET A 70 6.69 -1.12 -5.30
N GLU A 71 7.78 -1.85 -5.54
CA GLU A 71 8.01 -3.19 -4.97
C GLU A 71 8.03 -3.16 -3.44
N GLU A 72 8.81 -2.25 -2.86
CA GLU A 72 8.90 -2.13 -1.40
C GLU A 72 7.55 -1.76 -0.77
N ALA A 73 6.76 -0.89 -1.44
CA ALA A 73 5.42 -0.56 -0.99
C ALA A 73 4.51 -1.80 -0.94
N VAL A 74 4.48 -2.60 -2.00
CA VAL A 74 3.66 -3.83 -2.06
C VAL A 74 4.12 -4.85 -1.02
N ARG A 75 5.44 -5.05 -0.82
CA ARG A 75 5.98 -5.96 0.20
C ARG A 75 5.57 -5.54 1.62
N VAL A 76 5.62 -4.25 1.92
CA VAL A 76 5.15 -3.72 3.21
C VAL A 76 3.65 -3.97 3.40
N CYS A 77 2.83 -3.79 2.34
CA CYS A 77 1.40 -4.08 2.40
C CYS A 77 1.13 -5.56 2.70
N ILE A 78 1.79 -6.47 1.98
CA ILE A 78 1.65 -7.92 2.19
C ILE A 78 1.97 -8.28 3.65
N ALA A 79 3.13 -7.84 4.14
CA ALA A 79 3.56 -8.15 5.50
C ALA A 79 2.62 -7.58 6.57
N ARG A 80 2.03 -6.40 6.33
CA ARG A 80 1.03 -5.81 7.25
C ARG A 80 -0.27 -6.58 7.25
N GLN A 81 -0.73 -7.04 6.09
CA GLN A 81 -1.94 -7.86 6.00
C GLN A 81 -1.75 -9.20 6.72
N GLU A 82 -0.64 -9.88 6.48
CA GLU A 82 -0.30 -11.14 7.17
C GLU A 82 -0.30 -10.96 8.70
N GLU A 83 0.35 -9.89 9.19
CA GLU A 83 0.38 -9.60 10.63
C GLU A 83 -1.00 -9.22 11.17
N ALA A 84 -1.79 -8.46 10.44
CA ALA A 84 -3.11 -8.00 10.85
C ALA A 84 -4.09 -9.16 11.08
N VAL A 85 -3.99 -10.25 10.31
CA VAL A 85 -4.88 -11.41 10.46
C VAL A 85 -4.25 -12.56 11.26
N ALA A 86 -2.98 -12.45 11.65
CA ALA A 86 -2.31 -13.46 12.44
C ALA A 86 -3.02 -13.65 13.79
N GLY A 87 -3.48 -14.87 14.06
CA GLY A 87 -4.22 -15.19 15.28
C GLY A 87 -5.69 -14.81 15.30
N VAL A 88 -6.21 -14.18 14.26
CA VAL A 88 -7.64 -13.86 14.12
C VAL A 88 -8.41 -15.11 13.69
N GLN A 89 -9.45 -15.48 14.45
CA GLN A 89 -10.14 -16.75 14.26
C GLN A 89 -11.36 -16.66 13.33
N THR A 90 -12.08 -15.54 13.32
CA THR A 90 -13.31 -15.43 12.55
C THR A 90 -13.09 -14.78 11.20
N PRO A 91 -13.73 -15.28 10.10
CA PRO A 91 -13.64 -14.66 8.77
C PRO A 91 -14.05 -13.18 8.78
N HIS A 92 -15.08 -12.84 9.54
CA HIS A 92 -15.59 -11.47 9.66
C HIS A 92 -14.55 -10.52 10.24
N GLU A 93 -13.87 -10.95 11.31
CA GLU A 93 -12.82 -10.14 11.94
C GLU A 93 -11.56 -10.05 11.05
N LYS A 94 -11.20 -11.14 10.33
CA LYS A 94 -10.13 -11.09 9.33
C LYS A 94 -10.41 -10.03 8.28
N LEU A 95 -11.64 -9.99 7.73
CA LEU A 95 -12.02 -9.00 6.73
C LEU A 95 -11.92 -7.57 7.29
N ARG A 96 -12.39 -7.35 8.52
CA ARG A 96 -12.25 -6.09 9.23
C ARG A 96 -10.77 -5.67 9.35
N MET A 97 -9.91 -6.61 9.78
CA MET A 97 -8.49 -6.33 9.96
C MET A 97 -7.76 -6.06 8.64
N LEU A 98 -8.15 -6.73 7.55
CA LEU A 98 -7.61 -6.40 6.22
C LEU A 98 -7.98 -4.99 5.78
N ILE A 99 -9.25 -4.61 5.91
CA ILE A 99 -9.72 -3.26 5.61
C ILE A 99 -8.93 -2.23 6.44
N ARG A 100 -8.79 -2.48 7.73
CA ARG A 100 -8.06 -1.60 8.65
C ARG A 100 -6.57 -1.46 8.29
N SER A 101 -5.93 -2.59 7.91
CA SER A 101 -4.53 -2.63 7.48
C SER A 101 -4.30 -1.86 6.18
N GLU A 102 -5.24 -1.98 5.21
CA GLU A 102 -5.17 -1.23 3.96
C GLU A 102 -5.32 0.29 4.21
N LEU A 103 -6.26 0.70 5.07
CA LEU A 103 -6.40 2.09 5.49
C LEU A 103 -5.13 2.62 6.19
N GLU A 104 -4.53 1.85 7.07
CA GLU A 104 -3.25 2.20 7.70
C GLU A 104 -2.11 2.37 6.69
N THR A 105 -2.11 1.54 5.66
CA THR A 105 -1.12 1.64 4.58
C THR A 105 -1.32 2.91 3.77
N ILE A 106 -2.57 3.26 3.45
CA ILE A 106 -2.93 4.45 2.68
C ILE A 106 -2.64 5.74 3.46
N HIS A 107 -3.04 5.81 4.73
CA HIS A 107 -2.95 7.02 5.55
C HIS A 107 -1.69 7.10 6.43
N GLY A 108 -0.90 6.04 6.47
CA GLY A 108 0.35 5.96 7.22
C GLY A 108 1.58 6.40 6.41
N PRO A 109 2.77 6.16 6.95
CA PRO A 109 4.04 6.54 6.32
C PRO A 109 4.27 5.95 4.92
N THR A 110 3.65 4.81 4.61
CA THR A 110 3.74 4.14 3.30
C THR A 110 2.79 4.71 2.25
N GLY A 111 1.85 5.57 2.63
CA GLY A 111 0.82 6.10 1.73
C GLY A 111 1.37 6.84 0.52
N ARG A 112 2.49 7.55 0.67
CA ARG A 112 3.20 8.18 -0.46
C ARG A 112 3.63 7.16 -1.51
N SER A 113 4.27 6.09 -1.12
CA SER A 113 4.74 5.05 -2.04
C SER A 113 3.58 4.30 -2.69
N MET A 114 2.46 4.13 -1.99
CA MET A 114 1.23 3.57 -2.56
C MET A 114 0.58 4.49 -3.58
N SER A 115 0.56 5.80 -3.34
CA SER A 115 0.05 6.76 -4.34
C SER A 115 0.91 6.74 -5.61
N ILE A 116 2.23 6.64 -5.49
CA ILE A 116 3.15 6.50 -6.62
C ILE A 116 2.83 5.23 -7.44
N LEU A 117 2.58 4.09 -6.77
CA LEU A 117 2.21 2.84 -7.44
C LEU A 117 0.98 3.01 -8.35
N VAL A 118 0.00 3.81 -7.91
CA VAL A 118 -1.23 4.05 -8.67
C VAL A 118 -1.01 5.10 -9.77
N MET A 119 -0.39 6.23 -9.43
CA MET A 119 -0.28 7.39 -10.31
C MET A 119 0.76 7.21 -11.41
N GLU A 120 1.86 6.53 -11.10
CA GLU A 120 3.02 6.36 -11.99
C GLU A 120 3.07 4.98 -12.65
N TRP A 121 1.98 4.20 -12.60
CA TRP A 121 1.93 2.87 -13.21
C TRP A 121 2.31 2.85 -14.70
N ARG A 122 1.92 3.90 -15.42
CA ARG A 122 2.21 4.03 -16.86
C ARG A 122 3.64 4.50 -17.16
N SER A 123 4.37 4.93 -16.15
CA SER A 123 5.74 5.43 -16.27
C SER A 123 6.80 4.32 -16.21
N ILE A 124 6.39 3.07 -16.00
CA ILE A 124 7.27 1.89 -15.99
C ILE A 124 7.04 1.01 -17.22
N SER A 125 8.09 0.35 -17.68
CA SER A 125 8.07 -0.56 -18.83
C SER A 125 7.16 -1.77 -18.59
N GLU A 126 6.66 -2.38 -19.68
CA GLU A 126 5.83 -3.59 -19.60
C GLU A 126 6.50 -4.76 -18.87
N SER A 127 7.83 -4.89 -18.99
CA SER A 127 8.57 -5.92 -18.25
C SER A 127 8.50 -5.70 -16.74
N ASN A 128 8.71 -4.46 -16.30
CA ASN A 128 8.63 -4.08 -14.89
C ASN A 128 7.19 -4.15 -14.36
N GLN A 129 6.20 -3.80 -15.20
CA GLN A 129 4.78 -3.98 -14.85
C GLN A 129 4.46 -5.45 -14.59
N ARG A 130 4.93 -6.39 -15.43
CA ARG A 130 4.70 -7.84 -15.24
C ARG A 130 5.28 -8.34 -13.92
N GLU A 131 6.49 -7.91 -13.56
CA GLU A 131 7.09 -8.31 -12.28
C GLU A 131 6.30 -7.78 -11.07
N LEU A 132 5.87 -6.50 -11.14
CA LEU A 132 5.02 -5.91 -10.09
C LEU A 132 3.63 -6.57 -10.01
N LEU A 133 3.05 -6.98 -11.14
CA LEU A 133 1.78 -7.70 -11.17
C LEU A 133 1.90 -9.05 -10.47
N THR A 134 3.01 -9.79 -10.69
CA THR A 134 3.25 -11.07 -9.99
C THR A 134 3.29 -10.87 -8.46
N LEU A 135 3.96 -9.81 -8.01
CA LEU A 135 3.99 -9.47 -6.59
C LEU A 135 2.60 -9.07 -6.07
N ARG A 136 1.85 -8.32 -6.89
CA ARG A 136 0.49 -7.89 -6.57
C ARG A 136 -0.50 -9.06 -6.54
N GLU A 137 -0.32 -10.09 -7.35
CA GLU A 137 -1.15 -11.31 -7.31
C GLU A 137 -1.11 -11.97 -5.93
N HIS A 138 0.05 -11.98 -5.27
CA HIS A 138 0.16 -12.49 -3.91
C HIS A 138 -0.67 -11.67 -2.91
N TYR A 139 -0.59 -10.35 -3.00
CA TYR A 139 -1.39 -9.42 -2.22
C TYR A 139 -2.91 -9.62 -2.44
N GLU A 140 -3.37 -9.70 -3.69
CA GLU A 140 -4.79 -9.86 -4.03
C GLU A 140 -5.32 -11.26 -3.66
N ARG A 141 -4.52 -12.32 -3.80
CA ARG A 141 -4.92 -13.69 -3.41
C ARG A 141 -5.35 -13.77 -1.96
N PHE A 142 -4.66 -13.07 -1.09
CA PHE A 142 -4.98 -13.02 0.32
C PHE A 142 -6.34 -12.34 0.59
N TRP A 143 -6.63 -11.26 -0.12
CA TRP A 143 -7.94 -10.62 -0.07
C TRP A 143 -9.06 -11.53 -0.56
N PHE A 144 -8.86 -12.19 -1.71
CA PHE A 144 -9.85 -13.11 -2.24
C PHE A 144 -10.13 -14.26 -1.30
N GLN A 145 -9.10 -14.86 -0.71
CA GLN A 145 -9.30 -15.92 0.30
C GLN A 145 -10.19 -15.45 1.45
N VAL A 146 -9.93 -14.29 2.05
CA VAL A 146 -10.73 -13.78 3.16
C VAL A 146 -12.15 -13.38 2.72
N LEU A 147 -12.33 -12.85 1.51
CA LEU A 147 -13.66 -12.56 0.97
C LEU A 147 -14.44 -13.86 0.74
N GLU A 148 -13.84 -14.89 0.19
CA GLU A 148 -14.46 -16.21 -0.01
C GLU A 148 -14.83 -16.87 1.32
N GLU A 149 -14.00 -16.75 2.37
CA GLU A 149 -14.35 -17.20 3.72
C GLU A 149 -15.60 -16.50 4.29
N ASN A 150 -15.96 -15.32 3.75
CA ASN A 150 -17.14 -14.54 4.14
C ASN A 150 -18.29 -14.63 3.14
N ALA A 151 -18.24 -15.45 2.09
CA ALA A 151 -19.11 -15.43 0.93
C ALA A 151 -20.63 -15.33 1.27
N GLU A 152 -21.11 -16.10 2.26
CA GLU A 152 -22.53 -16.10 2.67
C GLU A 152 -22.98 -14.77 3.28
N ALA A 153 -22.06 -14.02 3.88
CA ALA A 153 -22.32 -12.75 4.56
C ALA A 153 -22.13 -11.53 3.65
N LEU A 154 -21.50 -11.67 2.48
CA LEU A 154 -21.20 -10.55 1.58
C LEU A 154 -22.47 -9.97 0.97
N ALA A 155 -22.50 -8.64 0.82
CA ALA A 155 -23.59 -7.90 0.18
C ALA A 155 -23.64 -8.11 -1.35
N ILE A 156 -22.50 -8.46 -1.95
CA ILE A 156 -22.30 -8.70 -3.38
C ILE A 156 -21.69 -10.08 -3.55
N ASP A 157 -22.33 -10.96 -4.29
CA ASP A 157 -21.87 -12.34 -4.50
C ASP A 157 -20.64 -12.43 -5.42
N ASP A 158 -20.44 -11.45 -6.32
CA ASP A 158 -19.24 -11.32 -7.14
C ASP A 158 -18.10 -10.74 -6.29
N VAL A 159 -17.25 -11.63 -5.74
CA VAL A 159 -16.08 -11.27 -4.91
C VAL A 159 -15.08 -10.37 -5.64
N VAL A 160 -14.93 -10.54 -6.97
CA VAL A 160 -13.99 -9.73 -7.76
C VAL A 160 -14.52 -8.30 -7.87
N LEU A 161 -15.80 -8.14 -8.14
CA LEU A 161 -16.45 -6.83 -8.18
C LEU A 161 -16.41 -6.16 -6.80
N LEU A 162 -16.76 -6.91 -5.74
CA LEU A 162 -16.73 -6.39 -4.37
C LEU A 162 -15.32 -5.92 -3.99
N ARG A 163 -14.27 -6.71 -4.30
CA ARG A 163 -12.89 -6.31 -4.05
C ARG A 163 -12.50 -5.02 -4.76
N ARG A 164 -12.92 -4.84 -6.01
CA ARG A 164 -12.69 -3.61 -6.78
C ARG A 164 -13.39 -2.40 -6.17
N LEU A 165 -14.65 -2.57 -5.74
CA LEU A 165 -15.42 -1.51 -5.08
C LEU A 165 -14.80 -1.13 -3.74
N LEU A 166 -14.40 -2.10 -2.92
CA LEU A 166 -13.69 -1.86 -1.66
C LEU A 166 -12.38 -1.12 -1.90
N SER A 167 -11.54 -1.60 -2.81
CA SER A 167 -10.27 -0.95 -3.13
C SER A 167 -10.47 0.50 -3.59
N GLY A 168 -11.48 0.73 -4.44
CA GLY A 168 -11.83 2.08 -4.89
C GLY A 168 -12.27 2.98 -3.74
N SER A 169 -13.14 2.52 -2.85
CA SER A 169 -13.62 3.30 -1.71
C SER A 169 -12.51 3.61 -0.70
N LEU A 170 -11.65 2.62 -0.40
CA LEU A 170 -10.52 2.80 0.50
C LEU A 170 -9.49 3.79 -0.09
N SER A 171 -9.15 3.64 -1.37
CA SER A 171 -8.21 4.55 -2.04
C SER A 171 -8.76 5.98 -2.13
N TRP A 172 -10.06 6.14 -2.37
CA TRP A 172 -10.71 7.45 -2.44
C TRP A 172 -10.66 8.21 -1.11
N SER A 173 -10.49 7.51 0.02
CA SER A 173 -10.37 8.14 1.33
C SER A 173 -9.17 9.09 1.44
N THR A 174 -8.15 8.96 0.58
CA THR A 174 -7.01 9.89 0.49
C THR A 174 -7.42 11.36 0.25
N TYR A 175 -8.58 11.60 -0.35
CA TYR A 175 -9.04 12.94 -0.71
C TYR A 175 -9.84 13.65 0.40
N TRP A 176 -10.40 12.89 1.35
CA TRP A 176 -11.32 13.47 2.34
C TRP A 176 -11.05 13.05 3.79
N TYR A 177 -10.37 11.91 4.02
CA TYR A 177 -10.06 11.48 5.38
C TYR A 177 -8.96 12.36 6.00
N ARG A 178 -9.16 12.71 7.27
CA ARG A 178 -8.22 13.49 8.07
C ARG A 178 -7.95 12.77 9.39
N ASN A 179 -6.68 12.63 9.76
CA ASN A 179 -6.28 12.02 11.04
C ASN A 179 -6.73 12.80 12.28
N ASP A 180 -6.98 14.10 12.11
CA ASP A 180 -7.49 15.02 13.15
C ASP A 180 -9.01 15.22 13.09
N GLY A 181 -9.72 14.45 12.28
CA GLY A 181 -11.18 14.51 12.13
C GLY A 181 -11.93 13.64 13.14
N ASP A 182 -13.26 13.70 13.11
CA ASP A 182 -14.16 13.00 14.04
C ASP A 182 -14.19 11.47 13.83
N THR A 183 -13.71 10.99 12.68
CA THR A 183 -13.68 9.55 12.34
C THR A 183 -12.25 9.05 12.35
N ASN A 184 -11.95 8.08 13.21
CA ASN A 184 -10.66 7.39 13.19
C ASN A 184 -10.65 6.20 12.22
N LEU A 185 -9.46 5.63 11.95
CA LEU A 185 -9.32 4.52 10.99
C LEU A 185 -10.05 3.24 11.41
N ASP A 186 -10.26 2.98 12.70
CA ASP A 186 -11.04 1.83 13.17
C ASP A 186 -12.52 2.00 12.84
N GLN A 187 -13.06 3.20 13.09
CA GLN A 187 -14.43 3.53 12.71
C GLN A 187 -14.63 3.48 11.20
N LEU A 188 -13.66 3.98 10.44
CA LEU A 188 -13.73 3.92 8.97
C LEU A 188 -13.69 2.47 8.47
N ALA A 189 -12.87 1.63 9.09
CA ALA A 189 -12.85 0.19 8.78
C ALA A 189 -14.19 -0.48 9.09
N ASP A 190 -14.83 -0.15 10.21
CA ASP A 190 -16.17 -0.65 10.57
C ASP A 190 -17.23 -0.24 9.55
N TYR A 191 -17.21 1.00 9.07
CA TYR A 191 -18.13 1.46 8.01
C TYR A 191 -17.88 0.75 6.67
N CYS A 192 -16.62 0.59 6.27
CA CYS A 192 -16.29 -0.13 5.04
C CYS A 192 -16.68 -1.61 5.13
N LEU A 193 -16.47 -2.24 6.28
CA LEU A 193 -16.91 -3.61 6.54
C LEU A 193 -18.43 -3.73 6.42
N ALA A 194 -19.17 -2.80 7.02
CA ALA A 194 -20.62 -2.81 6.95
C ALA A 194 -21.18 -2.62 5.53
N LEU A 195 -20.48 -1.88 4.66
CA LEU A 195 -20.81 -1.78 3.25
C LEU A 195 -20.55 -3.10 2.50
N ALA A 196 -19.56 -3.88 2.94
CA ALA A 196 -19.24 -5.17 2.31
C ALA A 196 -20.20 -6.30 2.71
N LEU A 197 -20.91 -6.16 3.82
CA LEU A 197 -21.75 -7.21 4.41
C LEU A 197 -23.24 -6.92 4.24
N LYS A 198 -24.06 -7.97 4.19
CA LYS A 198 -25.54 -7.90 4.13
C LYS A 198 -26.19 -7.31 5.39
N LYS A 199 -25.46 -7.24 6.52
CA LYS A 199 -26.01 -6.74 7.78
C LYS A 199 -25.95 -5.23 7.85
N PRO A 200 -27.08 -4.55 8.17
CA PRO A 200 -27.05 -3.12 8.46
C PRO A 200 -26.15 -2.84 9.67
N LEU A 201 -25.49 -1.67 9.66
CA LEU A 201 -24.81 -1.15 10.85
C LEU A 201 -25.80 -1.12 12.01
N SER A 202 -25.45 -1.74 13.13
CA SER A 202 -26.18 -1.46 14.37
C SER A 202 -26.05 0.02 14.67
N PRO A 203 -27.15 0.77 14.85
CA PRO A 203 -27.04 2.17 15.20
C PRO A 203 -26.19 2.28 16.48
N LYS A 204 -25.13 3.08 16.43
CA LYS A 204 -24.37 3.40 17.63
C LYS A 204 -25.34 3.99 18.64
N ALA A 205 -25.40 3.42 19.84
CA ALA A 205 -25.97 4.12 20.97
C ALA A 205 -25.22 5.47 21.07
N ASN A 206 -25.91 6.55 20.80
CA ASN A 206 -25.41 7.89 21.03
C ASN A 206 -25.11 8.01 22.54
N PRO A 207 -23.95 8.54 22.94
CA PRO A 207 -23.64 8.78 24.34
C PRO A 207 -24.59 9.81 24.95
#